data_ac516e5552b4b373c27e73c2245206d6
#
_entry.id   ac516e5552b4b373c27e73c2245206d6
#
_cell.length_a   1.000
_cell.length_b   1.000
_cell.length_c   1.000
_cell.angle_alpha   90.00
_cell.angle_beta   90.00
_cell.angle_gamma   90.00
#
_symmetry.space_group_name_H-M   'P 1'
#
loop_
_entity.id
_entity.type
_entity.pdbx_description
1 polymer ?
#
loop_
_entity_poly.entity_id
_entity_poly.type
_entity_poly.pdbx_seq_one_letter_code
_entity_poly.pdbx_strand_id
1 'polypeptide(L)'
;MWVAVAGVLCLGTEGMAAGWNGYASLGAGITLDHLSNFRTKGPALHGYLGLETPPGLSVGLLAEISETWGRQFPDAMRSGQVERAQLDYKAVGIEARLRFFKDKPITPWVGARLSKSWGSTFTPDDVGNWLRENIDTTSMAFRVGIDGWFSDRWGVSVSTGFQFCDVKLTSNALQQCARLMQSVIAGPVARF
;
A
#
# COMPACT_ATOMS: atom_id res chain seq x y z
N MET A 1 5.58 19.69 -3.47
CA MET A 1 5.37 18.26 -3.77
C MET A 1 4.24 17.96 -4.78
N TRP A 2 3.39 18.91 -5.13
CA TRP A 2 2.28 18.77 -6.10
C TRP A 2 2.70 18.93 -7.58
N VAL A 3 3.84 19.50 -7.86
CA VAL A 3 4.32 19.78 -9.24
C VAL A 3 4.80 18.51 -9.96
N ALA A 4 5.25 17.49 -9.22
CA ALA A 4 5.76 16.24 -9.83
C ALA A 4 4.65 15.33 -10.38
N VAL A 5 3.43 15.41 -9.85
CA VAL A 5 2.30 14.58 -10.31
C VAL A 5 1.72 15.11 -11.62
N ALA A 6 1.72 16.42 -11.82
CA ALA A 6 1.23 17.04 -13.06
C ALA A 6 2.19 16.81 -14.25
N GLY A 7 3.51 16.70 -14.00
CA GLY A 7 4.51 16.51 -15.06
C GLY A 7 4.48 15.12 -15.71
N VAL A 8 4.02 14.10 -14.99
CA VAL A 8 3.96 12.72 -15.51
C VAL A 8 2.74 12.51 -16.42
N LEU A 9 1.68 13.29 -16.26
CA LEU A 9 0.49 13.24 -17.12
C LEU A 9 0.72 13.84 -18.52
N CYS A 10 1.81 14.57 -18.72
CA CYS A 10 2.17 15.19 -19.99
C CYS A 10 3.26 14.44 -20.79
N LEU A 11 3.74 13.30 -20.31
CA LEU A 11 4.64 12.46 -21.11
C LEU A 11 3.83 11.83 -22.25
N GLY A 12 4.06 12.42 -23.42
CA GLY A 12 3.28 12.25 -24.61
C GLY A 12 3.06 10.81 -25.03
N THR A 13 1.88 10.59 -25.52
CA THR A 13 1.40 9.37 -26.19
C THR A 13 2.10 9.09 -27.55
N GLU A 14 3.07 9.87 -27.94
CA GLU A 14 3.80 9.76 -29.20
C GLU A 14 5.00 8.83 -29.04
N GLY A 15 4.76 7.53 -29.10
CA GLY A 15 5.86 6.54 -29.13
C GLY A 15 5.59 5.23 -28.43
N MET A 16 4.43 5.03 -27.86
CA MET A 16 4.08 3.72 -27.31
C MET A 16 3.87 2.72 -28.45
N ALA A 17 4.50 1.55 -28.32
CA ALA A 17 4.28 0.45 -29.24
C ALA A 17 2.78 0.19 -29.39
N ALA A 18 2.30 -0.06 -30.61
CA ALA A 18 0.88 -0.21 -30.91
C ALA A 18 0.21 -1.20 -29.94
N GLY A 19 -0.77 -0.71 -29.19
CA GLY A 19 -1.57 -1.50 -28.23
C GLY A 19 -1.20 -1.38 -26.75
N TRP A 20 -0.21 -0.57 -26.39
CA TRP A 20 0.09 -0.28 -24.98
C TRP A 20 -0.62 1.00 -24.55
N ASN A 21 -1.15 0.99 -23.34
CA ASN A 21 -1.80 2.16 -22.73
C ASN A 21 -1.09 2.53 -21.43
N GLY A 22 -0.97 3.82 -21.16
CA GLY A 22 -0.60 4.29 -19.83
C GLY A 22 -1.76 4.10 -18.85
N TYR A 23 -1.43 3.80 -17.61
CA TYR A 23 -2.40 3.62 -16.54
C TYR A 23 -1.89 4.27 -15.26
N ALA A 24 -2.73 5.10 -14.65
CA ALA A 24 -2.43 5.71 -13.37
C ALA A 24 -3.59 5.55 -12.40
N SER A 25 -3.29 5.34 -11.12
CA SER A 25 -4.29 5.41 -10.05
C SER A 25 -3.73 6.14 -8.83
N LEU A 26 -4.58 6.89 -8.18
CA LEU A 26 -4.31 7.53 -6.90
C LEU A 26 -5.46 7.19 -5.97
N GLY A 27 -5.16 6.64 -4.81
CA GLY A 27 -6.20 6.23 -3.87
C GLY A 27 -5.88 6.62 -2.44
N ALA A 28 -6.93 6.83 -1.67
CA ALA A 28 -6.87 6.99 -0.24
C ALA A 28 -7.69 5.88 0.44
N GLY A 29 -7.33 5.53 1.64
CA GLY A 29 -8.02 4.46 2.35
C GLY A 29 -7.54 4.25 3.77
N ILE A 30 -7.71 3.03 4.23
CA ILE A 30 -7.37 2.62 5.59
C ILE A 30 -6.43 1.43 5.52
N THR A 31 -5.38 1.47 6.32
CA THR A 31 -4.52 0.33 6.61
C THR A 31 -4.84 -0.20 8.01
N LEU A 32 -4.97 -1.51 8.08
CA LEU A 32 -5.03 -2.29 9.32
C LEU A 32 -3.74 -3.07 9.44
N ASP A 33 -3.08 -2.95 10.57
CA ASP A 33 -1.83 -3.62 10.81
C ASP A 33 -1.91 -4.51 12.06
N HIS A 34 -1.41 -5.71 11.94
CA HIS A 34 -1.33 -6.70 13.01
C HIS A 34 0.13 -6.90 13.40
N LEU A 35 0.60 -6.09 14.32
CA LEU A 35 1.84 -6.36 15.06
C LEU A 35 1.52 -7.33 16.20
N SER A 36 2.29 -8.38 16.38
CA SER A 36 2.13 -9.45 17.37
C SER A 36 1.13 -9.22 18.52
N ASN A 37 1.27 -8.13 19.27
CA ASN A 37 0.43 -7.77 20.43
C ASN A 37 -0.37 -6.48 20.22
N PHE A 38 -0.29 -5.84 19.03
CA PHE A 38 -0.96 -4.58 18.75
C PHE A 38 -1.81 -4.68 17.50
N ARG A 39 -2.99 -4.09 17.53
CA ARG A 39 -3.79 -3.79 16.34
C ARG A 39 -3.75 -2.30 16.10
N THR A 40 -3.17 -1.90 15.00
CA THR A 40 -3.16 -0.50 14.60
C THR A 40 -4.01 -0.29 13.35
N LYS A 41 -4.58 0.90 13.22
CA LYS A 41 -5.34 1.31 12.04
C LYS A 41 -5.08 2.77 11.74
N GLY A 42 -5.12 3.15 10.50
CA GLY A 42 -4.97 4.55 10.13
C GLY A 42 -5.08 4.79 8.63
N PRO A 43 -4.98 6.06 8.22
CA PRO A 43 -5.08 6.45 6.83
C PRO A 43 -3.91 5.92 6.01
N ALA A 44 -4.19 5.67 4.74
CA ALA A 44 -3.21 5.32 3.73
C ALA A 44 -3.45 6.09 2.45
N LEU A 45 -2.37 6.45 1.77
CA LEU A 45 -2.35 6.98 0.42
C LEU A 45 -1.56 6.02 -0.46
N HIS A 46 -2.08 5.75 -1.64
CA HIS A 46 -1.48 4.85 -2.60
C HIS A 46 -1.49 5.48 -3.98
N GLY A 47 -0.34 5.46 -4.65
CA GLY A 47 -0.20 5.88 -6.04
C GLY A 47 0.38 4.74 -6.88
N TYR A 48 -0.11 4.57 -8.09
CA TYR A 48 0.40 3.64 -9.08
C TYR A 48 0.47 4.31 -10.44
N LEU A 49 1.56 4.06 -11.16
CA LEU A 49 1.76 4.50 -12.53
C LEU A 49 2.42 3.36 -13.32
N GLY A 50 1.80 2.92 -14.40
CA GLY A 50 2.29 1.79 -15.18
C GLY A 50 1.85 1.78 -16.63
N LEU A 51 2.31 0.76 -17.33
CA LEU A 51 1.96 0.46 -18.71
C LEU A 51 1.10 -0.79 -18.73
N GLU A 52 0.02 -0.74 -19.50
CA GLU A 52 -0.90 -1.84 -19.71
C GLU A 52 -0.75 -2.41 -21.10
N THR A 53 -0.59 -3.71 -21.22
CA THR A 53 -0.55 -4.45 -22.46
C THR A 53 -1.95 -4.79 -22.98
N PRO A 54 -2.12 -5.12 -24.28
CA PRO A 54 -3.43 -5.50 -24.82
C PRO A 54 -4.17 -6.60 -24.07
N PRO A 55 -3.53 -7.67 -23.57
CA PRO A 55 -4.23 -8.70 -22.78
C PRO A 55 -4.62 -8.28 -21.36
N GLY A 56 -4.34 -7.03 -20.95
CA GLY A 56 -4.74 -6.52 -19.62
C GLY A 56 -3.70 -6.74 -18.52
N LEU A 57 -2.49 -7.16 -18.87
CA LEU A 57 -1.37 -7.15 -17.92
C LEU A 57 -0.79 -5.74 -17.85
N SER A 58 -0.72 -5.16 -16.65
CA SER A 58 0.00 -3.92 -16.44
C SER A 58 1.15 -4.11 -15.46
N VAL A 59 2.24 -3.39 -15.71
CA VAL A 59 3.40 -3.34 -14.81
C VAL A 59 3.76 -1.88 -14.59
N GLY A 60 4.01 -1.50 -13.35
CA GLY A 60 4.30 -0.12 -13.03
C GLY A 60 4.93 0.09 -11.67
N LEU A 61 5.21 1.36 -11.40
CA LEU A 61 5.75 1.85 -10.15
C LEU A 61 4.61 2.16 -9.19
N LEU A 62 4.86 1.90 -7.92
CA LEU A 62 3.94 2.27 -6.85
C LEU A 62 4.65 3.08 -5.77
N ALA A 63 3.87 3.91 -5.10
CA ALA A 63 4.24 4.55 -3.85
C ALA A 63 3.08 4.44 -2.86
N GLU A 64 3.40 4.17 -1.60
CA GLU A 64 2.40 4.09 -0.52
C GLU A 64 2.93 4.80 0.73
N ILE A 65 2.04 5.51 1.40
CA ILE A 65 2.31 6.16 2.68
C ILE A 65 1.14 5.82 3.59
N SER A 66 1.43 5.32 4.77
CA SER A 66 0.41 5.11 5.81
C SER A 66 0.94 5.50 7.18
N GLU A 67 0.04 5.99 8.00
CA GLU A 67 0.28 6.29 9.40
C GLU A 67 -0.82 5.62 10.21
N THR A 68 -0.44 4.70 11.09
CA THR A 68 -1.42 3.92 11.85
C THR A 68 -1.21 4.07 13.36
N TRP A 69 -2.32 4.09 14.10
CA TRP A 69 -2.34 4.15 15.54
C TRP A 69 -3.17 3.02 16.10
N GLY A 70 -2.77 2.49 17.24
CA GLY A 70 -3.49 1.40 17.88
C GLY A 70 -3.24 1.30 19.37
N ARG A 71 -3.94 0.35 19.95
CA ARG A 71 -3.83 -0.01 21.38
C ARG A 71 -3.36 -1.45 21.48
N GLN A 72 -2.68 -1.75 22.58
CA GLN A 72 -2.31 -3.11 22.94
C GLN A 72 -3.55 -3.96 23.23
N PHE A 73 -3.47 -5.26 22.98
CA PHE A 73 -4.55 -6.18 23.33
C PHE A 73 -4.76 -6.27 24.83
N PRO A 74 -6.03 -6.49 25.29
CA PRO A 74 -6.36 -6.56 26.71
C PRO A 74 -5.61 -7.62 27.50
N ASP A 75 -5.19 -8.72 26.87
CA ASP A 75 -4.52 -9.82 27.55
C ASP A 75 -3.11 -9.47 28.07
N ALA A 76 -2.52 -8.38 27.57
CA ALA A 76 -1.26 -7.83 28.10
C ALA A 76 -1.49 -6.79 29.22
N MET A 77 -2.73 -6.43 29.54
CA MET A 77 -3.07 -5.44 30.55
C MET A 77 -2.92 -5.98 31.99
N ARG A 78 -1.76 -6.43 32.38
CA ARG A 78 -1.49 -6.66 33.81
C ARG A 78 -1.23 -5.38 34.61
N SER A 79 -1.04 -4.23 33.95
CA SER A 79 -0.65 -2.98 34.62
C SER A 79 -1.65 -1.83 34.54
N GLY A 80 -2.82 -2.01 33.92
CA GLY A 80 -3.82 -0.93 33.84
C GLY A 80 -3.46 0.27 32.95
N GLN A 81 -2.31 0.26 32.31
CA GLN A 81 -1.89 1.32 31.39
C GLN A 81 -2.33 1.01 29.96
N VAL A 82 -3.04 1.95 29.34
CA VAL A 82 -3.39 1.87 27.91
C VAL A 82 -2.19 2.31 27.10
N GLU A 83 -1.41 1.36 26.65
CA GLU A 83 -0.27 1.63 25.80
C GLU A 83 -0.75 1.88 24.38
N ARG A 84 -0.23 2.93 23.76
CA ARG A 84 -0.51 3.29 22.38
C ARG A 84 0.70 2.90 21.54
N ALA A 85 0.47 2.33 20.38
CA ALA A 85 1.49 2.12 19.36
C ALA A 85 1.21 3.03 18.16
N GLN A 86 2.25 3.57 17.56
CA GLN A 86 2.19 4.33 16.32
C GLN A 86 3.13 3.69 15.32
N LEU A 87 2.73 3.69 14.06
CA LEU A 87 3.57 3.26 12.96
C LEU A 87 3.46 4.25 11.82
N ASP A 88 4.60 4.77 11.42
CA ASP A 88 4.80 5.50 10.18
C ASP A 88 5.40 4.54 9.15
N TYR A 89 4.76 4.42 8.00
CA TYR A 89 5.16 3.49 6.96
C TYR A 89 5.15 4.16 5.60
N LYS A 90 6.21 3.95 4.84
CA LYS A 90 6.35 4.37 3.46
C LYS A 90 6.88 3.22 2.64
N ALA A 91 6.41 3.08 1.41
CA ALA A 91 6.92 2.07 0.49
C ALA A 91 7.00 2.61 -0.93
N VAL A 92 7.99 2.15 -1.68
CA VAL A 92 8.06 2.29 -3.13
C VAL A 92 8.42 0.94 -3.73
N GLY A 93 7.92 0.67 -4.93
CA GLY A 93 8.17 -0.63 -5.54
C GLY A 93 7.57 -0.78 -6.91
N ILE A 94 7.48 -2.03 -7.32
CA ILE A 94 6.92 -2.46 -8.60
C ILE A 94 5.66 -3.27 -8.30
N GLU A 95 4.60 -3.04 -9.08
CA GLU A 95 3.37 -3.82 -9.01
C GLU A 95 2.99 -4.28 -10.42
N ALA A 96 2.69 -5.57 -10.53
CA ALA A 96 2.08 -6.15 -11.71
C ALA A 96 0.59 -6.42 -11.42
N ARG A 97 -0.28 -6.05 -12.36
CA ARG A 97 -1.74 -6.24 -12.27
C ARG A 97 -2.22 -6.99 -13.51
N LEU A 98 -3.08 -7.96 -13.31
CA LEU A 98 -3.83 -8.64 -14.37
C LEU A 98 -5.30 -8.21 -14.28
N ARG A 99 -5.80 -7.57 -15.33
CA ARG A 99 -7.19 -7.11 -15.46
C ARG A 99 -7.99 -8.06 -16.28
N PHE A 100 -9.18 -8.36 -15.78
CA PHE A 100 -10.14 -9.20 -16.47
C PHE A 100 -11.21 -8.32 -17.10
N PHE A 101 -11.65 -8.66 -18.32
CA PHE A 101 -12.72 -7.94 -19.02
C PHE A 101 -12.43 -6.44 -19.19
N LYS A 102 -11.20 -6.09 -19.62
CA LYS A 102 -10.71 -4.70 -19.71
C LYS A 102 -11.59 -3.75 -20.56
N ASP A 103 -12.37 -4.30 -21.49
CA ASP A 103 -13.27 -3.55 -22.38
C ASP A 103 -14.66 -3.36 -21.77
N LYS A 104 -14.88 -3.79 -20.54
CA LYS A 104 -16.15 -3.60 -19.82
C LYS A 104 -16.08 -2.41 -18.87
N PRO A 105 -17.24 -1.78 -18.58
CA PRO A 105 -17.30 -0.69 -17.60
C PRO A 105 -16.84 -1.08 -16.20
N ILE A 106 -16.91 -2.36 -15.86
CA ILE A 106 -16.42 -2.91 -14.59
C ILE A 106 -15.32 -3.91 -14.91
N THR A 107 -14.12 -3.63 -14.41
CA THR A 107 -12.90 -4.38 -14.70
C THR A 107 -12.29 -4.90 -13.39
N PRO A 108 -12.56 -6.15 -13.00
CA PRO A 108 -11.86 -6.77 -11.87
C PRO A 108 -10.39 -6.98 -12.20
N TRP A 109 -9.55 -6.92 -11.18
CA TRP A 109 -8.12 -7.17 -11.33
C TRP A 109 -7.51 -7.84 -10.10
N VAL A 110 -6.41 -8.52 -10.32
CA VAL A 110 -5.53 -9.06 -9.28
C VAL A 110 -4.12 -8.51 -9.49
N GLY A 111 -3.38 -8.32 -8.43
CA GLY A 111 -2.02 -7.79 -8.52
C GLY A 111 -1.09 -8.40 -7.48
N ALA A 112 0.19 -8.38 -7.83
CA ALA A 112 1.27 -8.71 -6.94
C ALA A 112 2.31 -7.59 -6.96
N ARG A 113 2.87 -7.24 -5.81
CA ARG A 113 3.87 -6.20 -5.69
C ARG A 113 5.10 -6.67 -4.91
N LEU A 114 6.22 -6.09 -5.26
CA LEU A 114 7.46 -6.13 -4.50
C LEU A 114 7.88 -4.69 -4.22
N SER A 115 8.11 -4.37 -2.95
CA SER A 115 8.42 -3.00 -2.55
C SER A 115 9.50 -2.96 -1.47
N LYS A 116 10.28 -1.88 -1.50
CA LYS A 116 11.15 -1.47 -0.41
C LYS A 116 10.31 -0.58 0.52
N SER A 117 10.36 -0.88 1.79
CA SER A 117 9.56 -0.23 2.82
C SER A 117 10.46 0.32 3.91
N TRP A 118 10.14 1.53 4.36
CA TRP A 118 10.83 2.17 5.47
C TRP A 118 9.85 2.97 6.32
N GLY A 119 10.23 3.20 7.56
CA GLY A 119 9.41 3.92 8.52
C GLY A 119 9.93 3.80 9.93
N SER A 120 9.05 4.03 10.89
CA SER A 120 9.35 3.86 12.30
C SER A 120 8.13 3.36 13.07
N THR A 121 8.38 2.50 14.03
CA THR A 121 7.41 2.16 15.06
C THR A 121 7.74 2.90 16.34
N PHE A 122 6.70 3.30 17.06
CA PHE A 122 6.79 3.83 18.41
C PHE A 122 5.98 2.89 19.30
N THR A 123 6.68 2.18 20.17
CA THR A 123 6.07 1.26 21.13
C THR A 123 6.59 1.58 22.53
N PRO A 124 5.77 1.49 23.57
CA PRO A 124 6.26 1.64 24.93
C PRO A 124 7.09 0.42 25.34
N ASP A 125 8.14 0.65 26.13
CA ASP A 125 8.88 -0.41 26.81
C ASP A 125 8.18 -0.84 28.11
N ASP A 126 8.72 -1.87 28.78
CA ASP A 126 8.17 -2.40 30.03
C ASP A 126 8.19 -1.38 31.20
N VAL A 127 8.89 -0.28 31.06
CA VAL A 127 9.05 0.79 32.05
C VAL A 127 8.24 2.04 31.68
N GLY A 128 7.59 2.03 30.49
CA GLY A 128 6.76 3.13 30.01
C GLY A 128 7.51 4.18 29.20
N ASN A 129 8.77 3.94 28.84
CA ASN A 129 9.49 4.81 27.90
C ASN A 129 9.10 4.45 26.46
N TRP A 130 9.05 5.44 25.58
CA TRP A 130 8.77 5.23 24.17
C TRP A 130 10.04 4.78 23.44
N LEU A 131 9.99 3.56 22.92
CA LEU A 131 11.03 3.05 22.02
C LEU A 131 10.66 3.39 20.58
N ARG A 132 11.60 3.98 19.87
CA ARG A 132 11.52 4.18 18.43
C ARG A 132 12.37 3.13 17.73
N GLU A 133 11.74 2.32 16.91
CA GLU A 133 12.43 1.37 16.05
C GLU A 133 12.26 1.76 14.58
N ASN A 134 13.35 1.71 13.83
CA ASN A 134 13.32 1.98 12.41
C ASN A 134 12.97 0.70 11.64
N ILE A 135 12.09 0.84 10.67
CA ILE A 135 11.74 -0.20 9.71
C ILE A 135 12.52 0.06 8.43
N ASP A 136 13.23 -0.95 7.96
CA ASP A 136 13.89 -0.98 6.66
C ASP A 136 13.82 -2.41 6.13
N THR A 137 12.84 -2.70 5.29
CA THR A 137 12.55 -4.05 4.84
C THR A 137 12.09 -4.11 3.40
N THR A 138 12.17 -5.30 2.82
CA THR A 138 11.52 -5.62 1.55
C THR A 138 10.20 -6.32 1.86
N SER A 139 9.14 -5.94 1.18
CA SER A 139 7.81 -6.50 1.38
C SER A 139 7.20 -6.98 0.08
N MET A 140 6.42 -8.06 0.18
CA MET A 140 5.58 -8.57 -0.89
C MET A 140 4.11 -8.32 -0.52
N ALA A 141 3.27 -8.03 -1.51
CA ALA A 141 1.85 -7.93 -1.30
C ALA A 141 1.06 -8.52 -2.46
N PHE A 142 -0.13 -9.01 -2.12
CA PHE A 142 -1.17 -9.38 -3.08
C PHE A 142 -2.35 -8.44 -2.93
N ARG A 143 -2.90 -8.00 -4.05
CA ARG A 143 -4.04 -7.10 -4.09
C ARG A 143 -5.09 -7.61 -5.04
N VAL A 144 -6.34 -7.33 -4.70
CA VAL A 144 -7.47 -7.53 -5.59
C VAL A 144 -8.27 -6.24 -5.64
N GLY A 145 -8.84 -5.94 -6.79
CA GLY A 145 -9.61 -4.70 -6.95
C GLY A 145 -10.57 -4.75 -8.10
N ILE A 146 -11.34 -3.69 -8.19
CA ILE A 146 -12.31 -3.44 -9.26
C ILE A 146 -12.14 -2.00 -9.70
N ASP A 147 -12.00 -1.79 -11.02
CA ASP A 147 -12.04 -0.49 -11.66
C ASP A 147 -13.42 -0.30 -12.30
N GLY A 148 -14.12 0.76 -11.93
CA GLY A 148 -15.38 1.19 -12.57
C GLY A 148 -15.11 2.36 -13.52
N TRP A 149 -15.32 2.18 -14.83
CA TRP A 149 -15.06 3.17 -15.87
C TRP A 149 -16.35 3.91 -16.25
N PHE A 150 -16.35 5.22 -16.10
CA PHE A 150 -17.44 6.10 -16.56
C PHE A 150 -17.10 6.83 -17.87
N SER A 151 -15.89 6.71 -18.35
CA SER A 151 -15.44 7.11 -19.70
C SER A 151 -14.28 6.23 -20.14
N ASP A 152 -13.84 6.39 -21.39
CA ASP A 152 -12.69 5.62 -21.95
C ASP A 152 -11.38 5.89 -21.21
N ARG A 153 -11.29 7.04 -20.53
CA ARG A 153 -10.07 7.49 -19.87
C ARG A 153 -10.15 7.55 -18.35
N TRP A 154 -11.34 7.70 -17.79
CA TRP A 154 -11.51 7.96 -16.36
C TRP A 154 -12.40 6.96 -15.67
N GLY A 155 -12.05 6.61 -14.47
CA GLY A 155 -12.80 5.69 -13.63
C GLY A 155 -12.50 5.88 -12.15
N VAL A 156 -13.04 4.97 -11.35
CA VAL A 156 -12.78 4.84 -9.93
C VAL A 156 -12.32 3.41 -9.66
N SER A 157 -11.28 3.27 -8.87
CA SER A 157 -10.73 1.98 -8.42
C SER A 157 -11.03 1.78 -6.94
N VAL A 158 -11.43 0.57 -6.58
CA VAL A 158 -11.50 0.11 -5.18
C VAL A 158 -10.70 -1.17 -5.07
N SER A 159 -9.82 -1.25 -4.09
CA SER A 159 -8.96 -2.42 -3.91
C SER A 159 -8.73 -2.74 -2.45
N THR A 160 -8.48 -4.00 -2.18
CA THR A 160 -7.96 -4.47 -0.89
C THR A 160 -6.71 -5.31 -1.13
N GLY A 161 -5.81 -5.32 -0.15
CA GLY A 161 -4.57 -6.06 -0.28
C GLY A 161 -4.03 -6.52 1.05
N PHE A 162 -3.23 -7.58 0.98
CA PHE A 162 -2.48 -8.14 2.09
C PHE A 162 -1.00 -8.00 1.78
N GLN A 163 -0.27 -7.39 2.70
CA GLN A 163 1.16 -7.22 2.59
C GLN A 163 1.88 -8.01 3.67
N PHE A 164 2.89 -8.72 3.26
CA PHE A 164 3.78 -9.50 4.11
C PHE A 164 5.11 -8.75 4.18
N CYS A 165 5.48 -8.33 5.38
CA CYS A 165 6.76 -7.67 5.63
C CYS A 165 7.62 -8.58 6.49
N ASP A 166 8.86 -8.81 6.08
CA ASP A 166 9.86 -9.41 6.94
C ASP A 166 10.56 -8.27 7.70
N VAL A 167 10.10 -8.00 8.91
CA VAL A 167 10.68 -6.95 9.77
C VAL A 167 11.78 -7.58 10.60
N LYS A 168 13.03 -7.35 10.22
CA LYS A 168 14.17 -7.62 11.08
C LYS A 168 14.27 -6.50 12.11
N LEU A 169 13.72 -6.74 13.30
CA LEU A 169 13.95 -5.87 14.44
C LEU A 169 15.36 -6.10 14.97
N THR A 170 16.11 -5.03 15.11
CA THR A 170 17.52 -5.08 15.56
C THR A 170 17.67 -5.30 17.06
N SER A 171 16.60 -5.28 17.83
CA SER A 171 16.62 -5.58 19.25
C SER A 171 16.38 -7.06 19.52
N ASN A 172 17.21 -7.64 20.39
CA ASN A 172 17.17 -9.06 20.77
C ASN A 172 15.87 -9.51 21.47
N ALA A 173 14.88 -8.65 21.62
CA ALA A 173 13.66 -8.90 22.39
C ALA A 173 12.45 -9.31 21.56
N LEU A 174 12.43 -9.04 20.26
CA LEU A 174 11.30 -9.39 19.41
C LEU A 174 11.77 -10.15 18.17
N GLN A 175 11.78 -11.47 18.28
CA GLN A 175 12.00 -12.38 17.16
C GLN A 175 11.03 -12.08 16.02
N GLN A 176 11.58 -12.05 14.81
CA GLN A 176 10.96 -12.19 13.50
C GLN A 176 9.42 -12.31 13.53
N CYS A 177 8.72 -11.19 13.56
CA CYS A 177 7.29 -11.20 13.38
C CYS A 177 7.01 -10.96 11.89
N ALA A 178 6.50 -11.98 11.21
CA ALA A 178 5.86 -11.79 9.92
C ALA A 178 4.70 -10.82 10.15
N ARG A 179 4.80 -9.63 9.56
CA ARG A 179 3.82 -8.58 9.73
C ARG A 179 2.80 -8.66 8.62
N LEU A 180 1.56 -8.80 8.98
CA LEU A 180 0.46 -8.78 8.04
C LEU A 180 -0.20 -7.39 8.08
N MET A 181 -0.09 -6.65 6.98
CA MET A 181 -0.83 -5.40 6.78
C MET A 181 -1.96 -5.65 5.78
N GLN A 182 -3.15 -5.24 6.13
CA GLN A 182 -4.30 -5.21 5.25
C GLN A 182 -4.64 -3.76 4.91
N SER A 183 -4.87 -3.45 3.64
CA SER A 183 -5.31 -2.12 3.21
C SER A 183 -6.58 -2.20 2.39
N VAL A 184 -7.43 -1.19 2.53
CA VAL A 184 -8.58 -0.93 1.65
C VAL A 184 -8.39 0.47 1.09
N ILE A 185 -8.27 0.57 -0.23
CA ILE A 185 -7.94 1.81 -0.94
C ILE A 185 -9.01 2.07 -2.00
N ALA A 186 -9.47 3.31 -2.09
CA ALA A 186 -10.36 3.76 -3.15
C ALA A 186 -9.87 5.08 -3.73
N GLY A 187 -10.10 5.31 -5.02
CA GLY A 187 -9.74 6.58 -5.65
C GLY A 187 -9.82 6.58 -7.17
N PRO A 188 -9.51 7.72 -7.80
CA PRO A 188 -9.55 7.88 -9.23
C PRO A 188 -8.52 6.99 -9.94
N VAL A 189 -8.89 6.58 -11.15
CA VAL A 189 -8.05 5.85 -12.08
C VAL A 189 -8.15 6.46 -13.47
N ALA A 190 -7.05 6.48 -14.20
CA ALA A 190 -6.98 7.02 -15.55
C ALA A 190 -6.23 6.09 -16.50
N ARG A 191 -6.65 6.09 -17.77
CA ARG A 191 -5.93 5.53 -18.94
C ARG A 191 -5.52 6.65 -19.89
N PHE A 192 -4.36 6.53 -20.51
CA PHE A 192 -3.86 7.51 -21.49
C PHE A 192 -2.88 6.87 -22.49
#